data_a5941b067236d6d2a5bc035b8a138bbf
#
_entry.id   a5941b067236d6d2a5bc035b8a138bbf
#
_cell.length_a   1.000
_cell.length_b   1.000
_cell.length_c   1.000
_cell.angle_alpha   90.00
_cell.angle_beta   90.00
_cell.angle_gamma   90.00
#
_symmetry.space_group_name_H-M   'P 1'
#
loop_
_entity.id
_entity.type
_entity.pdbx_description
1 polymer ?
#
loop_
_entity_poly.entity_id
_entity_poly.type
_entity_poly.pdbx_seq_one_letter_code
_entity_poly.pdbx_strand_id
1 'polypeptide(L)' 'IGLRKYEIEKILMPREFEKIQTKYGEITIKKARKDGKVIKYKAEYEECKKIAFEKDIPITEIYKEVAKIVDNRE' A
#
# COMPACT_ATOMS: atom_id res chain seq x y z
N ILE A 1 3.33 16.58 -24.48
CA ILE A 1 4.61 15.88 -24.62
C ILE A 1 5.07 15.35 -23.28
N GLY A 2 5.01 16.18 -22.26
CA GLY A 2 5.34 15.73 -20.92
C GLY A 2 4.46 14.61 -20.44
N LEU A 3 3.21 14.61 -20.85
CA LEU A 3 2.26 13.58 -20.48
C LEU A 3 2.66 12.22 -20.99
N ARG A 4 3.28 12.18 -22.16
CA ARG A 4 3.72 10.91 -22.71
C ARG A 4 4.82 10.28 -21.90
N LYS A 5 5.70 11.09 -21.35
CA LYS A 5 6.75 10.59 -20.48
C LYS A 5 6.17 9.95 -19.22
N TYR A 6 5.16 10.58 -18.66
CA TYR A 6 4.51 10.02 -17.48
C TYR A 6 3.88 8.67 -17.76
N GLU A 7 3.24 8.56 -18.91
CA GLU A 7 2.62 7.31 -19.29
C GLU A 7 3.64 6.20 -19.48
N ILE A 8 4.77 6.53 -20.06
CA ILE A 8 5.85 5.57 -20.25
C ILE A 8 6.37 5.10 -18.91
N GLU A 9 6.53 6.00 -17.97
CA GLU A 9 7.01 5.64 -16.65
C GLU A 9 6.02 4.71 -15.94
N LYS A 10 4.73 4.95 -16.10
CA LYS A 10 3.72 4.07 -15.53
C LYS A 10 3.81 2.67 -16.10
N ILE A 11 4.10 2.56 -17.39
CA ILE A 11 4.22 1.27 -18.03
C ILE A 11 5.45 0.53 -17.51
N LEU A 12 6.53 1.26 -17.27
CA LEU A 12 7.77 0.66 -16.81
C LEU A 12 7.72 0.20 -15.36
N MET A 13 6.79 0.74 -14.58
CA MET A 13 6.63 0.38 -13.18
C MET A 13 5.21 -0.10 -12.91
N PRO A 14 4.92 -1.34 -13.25
CA PRO A 14 3.57 -1.90 -13.01
C PRO A 14 3.22 -1.81 -11.55
N ARG A 15 1.95 -1.55 -11.29
CA ARG A 15 1.43 -1.45 -9.94
C ARG A 15 0.42 -2.55 -9.71
N GLU A 16 0.44 -3.06 -8.51
CA GLU A 16 -0.49 -4.12 -8.11
C GLU A 16 -1.20 -3.71 -6.86
N PHE A 17 -2.45 -4.15 -6.73
CA PHE A 17 -3.22 -3.97 -5.52
C PHE A 17 -3.38 -5.30 -4.83
N GLU A 18 -3.28 -5.31 -3.51
CA GLU A 18 -3.45 -6.52 -2.75
C GLU A 18 -4.15 -6.18 -1.45
N LYS A 19 -5.08 -7.05 -1.05
CA LYS A 19 -5.75 -6.89 0.23
C LYS A 19 -5.06 -7.77 1.25
N ILE A 20 -4.74 -7.18 2.40
CA ILE A 20 -4.11 -7.91 3.48
C ILE A 20 -5.00 -7.87 4.71
N GLN A 21 -4.92 -8.91 5.50
CA GLN A 21 -5.67 -8.97 6.76
C GLN A 21 -4.77 -8.51 7.89
N THR A 22 -5.23 -7.51 8.62
CA THR A 22 -4.53 -7.02 9.80
C THR A 22 -5.41 -7.25 11.02
N LYS A 23 -4.84 -7.08 12.19
CA LYS A 23 -5.64 -7.20 13.41
C LYS A 23 -6.72 -6.12 13.50
N TYR A 24 -6.62 -5.09 12.68
CA TYR A 24 -7.63 -4.03 12.64
C TYR A 24 -8.63 -4.21 11.50
N GLY A 25 -8.41 -5.18 10.62
CA GLY A 25 -9.29 -5.44 9.51
C GLY A 25 -8.55 -5.54 8.19
N GLU A 26 -9.31 -5.67 7.11
CA GLU A 26 -8.73 -5.79 5.78
C GLU A 26 -8.30 -4.42 5.27
N ILE A 27 -7.10 -4.34 4.74
CA ILE A 27 -6.55 -3.10 4.20
C ILE A 27 -5.97 -3.38 2.83
N THR A 28 -6.29 -2.52 1.86
CA THR A 28 -5.75 -2.61 0.52
C THR A 28 -4.41 -1.90 0.47
N ILE A 29 -3.41 -2.55 -0.09
CA ILE A 29 -2.12 -1.93 -0.32
C ILE A 29 -1.84 -1.88 -1.81
N LYS A 30 -1.12 -0.85 -2.21
CA LYS A 30 -0.66 -0.68 -3.57
C LYS A 30 0.84 -0.93 -3.59
N LYS A 31 1.28 -1.83 -4.47
CA LYS A 31 2.69 -2.19 -4.57
C LYS A 31 3.22 -1.81 -5.94
N ALA A 32 4.47 -1.41 -5.99
CA ALA A 32 5.19 -1.22 -7.23
C ALA A 32 6.34 -2.22 -7.27
N ARG A 33 6.43 -2.96 -8.36
CA ARG A 33 7.48 -3.97 -8.52
C ARG A 33 8.45 -3.56 -9.60
N LYS A 34 9.68 -3.99 -9.42
CA LYS A 34 10.71 -3.82 -10.44
C LYS A 34 11.58 -5.07 -10.39
N ASP A 35 11.76 -5.69 -11.55
CA ASP A 35 12.56 -6.93 -11.66
C ASP A 35 12.09 -8.00 -10.71
N GLY A 36 10.77 -8.13 -10.54
CA GLY A 36 10.19 -9.14 -9.71
C GLY A 36 10.20 -8.86 -8.22
N LYS A 37 10.75 -7.72 -7.82
CA LYS A 37 10.81 -7.36 -6.41
C LYS A 37 9.92 -6.17 -6.10
N VAL A 38 9.32 -6.20 -4.93
CA VAL A 38 8.52 -5.07 -4.45
C VAL A 38 9.49 -3.99 -3.98
N ILE A 39 9.47 -2.83 -4.65
CA ILE A 39 10.35 -1.72 -4.29
C ILE A 39 9.63 -0.64 -3.48
N LYS A 40 8.31 -0.60 -3.59
CA LYS A 40 7.49 0.35 -2.84
C LYS A 40 6.14 -0.27 -2.54
N TYR A 41 5.57 0.13 -1.42
CA TYR A 41 4.17 -0.19 -1.15
C TYR A 41 3.57 0.96 -0.36
N LYS A 42 2.24 1.06 -0.42
CA LYS A 42 1.52 2.10 0.29
C LYS A 42 0.12 1.59 0.60
N ALA A 43 -0.30 1.75 1.85
CA ALA A 43 -1.65 1.41 2.25
C ALA A 43 -2.61 2.51 1.76
N GLU A 44 -3.84 2.11 1.45
CA GLU A 44 -4.88 3.06 1.06
C GLU A 44 -5.23 3.95 2.24
N TYR A 45 -4.99 5.24 2.08
CA TYR A 45 -5.17 6.19 3.16
C TYR A 45 -6.61 6.22 3.68
N GLU A 46 -7.58 6.21 2.76
CA GLU A 46 -8.98 6.31 3.16
C GLU A 46 -9.41 5.12 4.02
N GLU A 47 -8.94 3.93 3.68
CA GLU A 47 -9.25 2.75 4.47
C GLU A 47 -8.61 2.82 5.85
N CYS A 48 -7.35 3.22 5.88
CA CYS A 48 -6.65 3.34 7.15
C CYS A 48 -7.28 4.41 8.03
N LYS A 49 -7.65 5.53 7.42
CA LYS A 49 -8.31 6.62 8.14
C LYS A 49 -9.63 6.17 8.75
N LYS A 50 -10.42 5.44 7.97
CA LYS A 50 -11.70 4.95 8.44
C LYS A 50 -11.53 4.00 9.63
N ILE A 51 -10.59 3.09 9.52
CA ILE A 51 -10.33 2.14 10.61
C ILE A 51 -9.84 2.86 11.85
N ALA A 52 -8.93 3.80 11.67
CA ALA A 52 -8.41 4.58 12.78
C ALA A 52 -9.53 5.30 13.53
N PHE A 53 -10.46 5.86 12.78
CA PHE A 53 -11.60 6.56 13.37
C PHE A 53 -12.52 5.59 14.10
N GLU A 54 -12.85 4.48 13.45
CA GLU A 54 -13.78 3.50 14.04
C GLU A 54 -13.24 2.85 15.31
N LYS A 55 -11.93 2.62 15.34
CA LYS A 55 -11.31 1.94 16.47
C LYS A 55 -10.68 2.90 17.46
N ASP A 56 -10.76 4.19 17.18
CA ASP A 56 -10.24 5.24 18.05
C ASP A 56 -8.75 5.03 18.35
N ILE A 57 -7.98 4.80 17.31
CA ILE A 57 -6.53 4.61 17.41
C ILE A 57 -5.82 5.54 16.43
N PRO A 58 -4.55 5.88 16.69
CA PRO A 58 -3.79 6.68 15.74
C PRO A 58 -3.60 5.93 14.42
N ILE A 59 -3.67 6.65 13.31
CA ILE A 59 -3.50 6.05 12.00
C ILE A 59 -2.11 5.45 11.85
N THR A 60 -1.12 5.98 12.58
CA THR A 60 0.24 5.45 12.56
C THR A 60 0.31 4.01 13.04
N GLU A 61 -0.56 3.62 13.96
CA GLU A 61 -0.60 2.25 14.42
C GLU A 61 -1.02 1.30 13.30
N ILE A 62 -1.93 1.75 12.45
CA ILE A 62 -2.37 0.95 11.32
C ILE A 62 -1.25 0.80 10.32
N TYR A 63 -0.52 1.88 10.05
CA TYR A 63 0.62 1.82 9.14
C TYR A 63 1.70 0.89 9.66
N LYS A 64 1.94 0.89 10.98
CA LYS A 64 2.91 -0.02 11.57
C LYS A 64 2.50 -1.47 11.37
N GLU A 65 1.23 -1.76 11.55
CA GLU A 65 0.73 -3.12 11.39
C GLU A 65 0.86 -3.56 9.93
N VAL A 66 0.55 -2.68 8.99
CA VAL A 66 0.69 -2.98 7.58
C VAL A 66 2.16 -3.28 7.24
N ALA A 67 3.07 -2.45 7.73
CA ALA A 67 4.49 -2.65 7.49
C ALA A 67 4.97 -3.98 8.03
N LYS A 68 4.52 -4.32 9.24
CA LYS A 68 4.90 -5.58 9.86
C LYS A 68 4.46 -6.79 9.03
N ILE A 69 3.24 -6.74 8.53
CA ILE A 69 2.72 -7.85 7.72
C ILE A 69 3.45 -7.96 6.40
N VAL A 70 3.67 -6.83 5.73
CA VAL A 70 4.37 -6.83 4.44
C VAL A 70 5.80 -7.33 4.60
N ASP A 71 6.49 -6.87 5.62
CA ASP A 71 7.86 -7.28 5.88
C ASP A 71 7.95 -8.78 6.13
N ASN A 72 6.99 -9.34 6.85
CA ASN A 72 7.00 -10.77 7.14
C ASN A 72 6.73 -11.62 5.90
N ARG A 73 6.04 -11.07 4.91
CA ARG A 73 5.72 -11.79 3.70
C ARG A 73 6.82 -11.72 2.66
N GLU A 74 7.60 -10.67 2.70
CA GLU A 74 8.70 -10.48 1.77
C GLU A 74 10.01 -10.97 2.38
#